data_aaf5f956cdb8ea3a9924d5aab423d310
#
_entry.id   aaf5f956cdb8ea3a9924d5aab423d310
#
_cell.length_a   1.000
_cell.length_b   1.000
_cell.length_c   1.000
_cell.angle_alpha   90.00
_cell.angle_beta   90.00
_cell.angle_gamma   90.00
#
_symmetry.space_group_name_H-M   'P 1'
#
loop_
_entity.id
_entity.type
_entity.pdbx_description
1 polymer ?
#
loop_
_entity_poly.entity_id
_entity_poly.type
_entity_poly.pdbx_seq_one_letter_code
_entity_poly.pdbx_strand_id
1 'polypeptide(L)'
;MSRSLRRRIGVAAAIVLVAAGLAVPAAQAKQHMLVGIQDDAMTLHGNPQFTFSTMKSLRAQIIRINLNWNEVAKRRPAHPQDPADPAYDWTVYDRAIRYAGQYGMQAMLSVLFTPSWANGGKAKNVPPTNYTDLRNFSYAAATRYSGHYIPNTDDFDEVYLPAVRYWTAWNEPSNPIWLQQVSGGRFVSPRSYARICTAVWQGVHFTNFVGEKVACGVTGPRGNNAPRSSRPSMSPLAFMTLTKRAGLRNLDAYAHNPYYGSPSETPASKPAGNAVTLGNINKLIALVNKLWGKKRIWITEYAWQTPPDRVFGVSLARQAAYVRQSYAIARANPRIDLMVWFMLRDDTNIGIGWQSGFLTAAGKKKPAFSAFSRLPH
;
A
#
# COMPACT_ATOMS: atom_id res chain seq x y z
N MET A 1 101.55 -19.27 11.14
CA MET A 1 100.93 -19.54 9.81
C MET A 1 99.55 -19.95 10.06
N SER A 2 98.55 -19.14 9.65
CA SER A 2 97.20 -19.57 9.21
C SER A 2 96.26 -18.34 9.03
N ARG A 3 95.77 -18.13 7.85
CA ARG A 3 94.96 -16.99 7.42
C ARG A 3 93.49 -17.12 7.89
N SER A 4 92.98 -16.05 8.52
CA SER A 4 91.59 -15.90 8.91
C SER A 4 90.75 -15.51 7.70
N LEU A 5 89.71 -16.26 7.45
CA LEU A 5 88.69 -16.01 6.39
C LEU A 5 87.49 -15.28 7.03
N ARG A 6 87.34 -13.94 6.73
CA ARG A 6 86.17 -13.19 7.15
C ARG A 6 84.99 -13.47 6.25
N ARG A 7 83.96 -14.07 6.76
CA ARG A 7 82.62 -14.18 6.11
C ARG A 7 81.86 -12.85 6.32
N ARG A 8 81.47 -12.25 5.22
CA ARG A 8 80.54 -11.12 5.19
C ARG A 8 79.12 -11.71 5.24
N ILE A 9 78.30 -11.34 6.23
CA ILE A 9 76.87 -11.63 6.34
C ILE A 9 76.16 -10.44 5.72
N GLY A 10 75.54 -10.67 4.56
CA GLY A 10 74.63 -9.70 3.93
C GLY A 10 73.22 -9.82 4.57
N VAL A 11 72.77 -8.72 5.15
CA VAL A 11 71.40 -8.58 5.68
C VAL A 11 70.54 -8.15 4.49
N ALA A 12 69.67 -9.06 4.02
CA ALA A 12 68.60 -8.75 3.07
C ALA A 12 67.42 -8.18 3.85
N ALA A 13 67.12 -6.90 3.68
CA ALA A 13 65.92 -6.26 4.22
C ALA A 13 64.72 -6.62 3.31
N ALA A 14 63.79 -7.45 3.80
CA ALA A 14 62.53 -7.73 3.13
C ALA A 14 61.56 -6.56 3.37
N ILE A 15 61.25 -5.81 2.34
CA ILE A 15 60.21 -4.78 2.35
C ILE A 15 58.85 -5.51 2.21
N VAL A 16 58.06 -5.60 3.29
CA VAL A 16 56.68 -6.06 3.26
C VAL A 16 55.79 -4.92 2.83
N LEU A 17 55.34 -4.91 1.59
CA LEU A 17 54.29 -4.02 1.08
C LEU A 17 52.94 -4.50 1.64
N VAL A 18 52.41 -3.83 2.67
CA VAL A 18 51.03 -3.96 3.12
C VAL A 18 50.16 -3.21 2.11
N ALA A 19 49.54 -3.96 1.18
CA ALA A 19 48.47 -3.46 0.34
C ALA A 19 47.23 -3.26 1.21
N ALA A 20 47.00 -2.03 1.67
CA ALA A 20 45.71 -1.64 2.26
C ALA A 20 44.65 -1.65 1.16
N GLY A 21 43.97 -2.75 1.02
CA GLY A 21 42.79 -2.86 0.17
C GLY A 21 41.70 -1.92 0.70
N LEU A 22 41.47 -0.82 0.01
CA LEU A 22 40.31 0.02 0.18
C LEU A 22 39.07 -0.86 -0.18
N ALA A 23 38.43 -1.43 0.84
CA ALA A 23 37.12 -2.04 0.67
C ALA A 23 36.15 -0.94 0.22
N VAL A 24 35.90 -0.85 -1.08
CA VAL A 24 34.80 -0.06 -1.63
C VAL A 24 33.53 -0.65 -1.00
N PRO A 25 32.75 0.15 -0.23
CA PRO A 25 31.49 -0.37 0.33
C PRO A 25 30.65 -0.86 -0.86
N ALA A 26 30.29 -2.14 -0.81
CA ALA A 26 29.37 -2.72 -1.80
C ALA A 26 28.15 -1.81 -1.85
N ALA A 27 27.93 -1.18 -3.00
CA ALA A 27 26.73 -0.38 -3.23
C ALA A 27 25.55 -1.29 -2.91
N GLN A 28 24.87 -0.97 -1.80
CA GLN A 28 23.69 -1.70 -1.36
C GLN A 28 22.72 -1.72 -2.55
N ALA A 29 22.48 -2.88 -3.14
CA ALA A 29 21.64 -3.02 -4.30
C ALA A 29 20.35 -2.25 -4.03
N LYS A 30 20.02 -1.25 -4.87
CA LYS A 30 18.81 -0.45 -4.71
C LYS A 30 17.65 -1.41 -4.63
N GLN A 31 17.00 -1.48 -3.48
CA GLN A 31 15.83 -2.32 -3.29
C GLN A 31 14.82 -1.91 -4.37
N HIS A 32 14.43 -2.85 -5.24
CA HIS A 32 13.51 -2.58 -6.33
C HIS A 32 12.16 -2.16 -5.76
N MET A 33 11.74 -0.93 -6.05
CA MET A 33 10.41 -0.44 -5.70
C MET A 33 9.37 -1.21 -6.52
N LEU A 34 8.46 -1.92 -5.84
CA LEU A 34 7.36 -2.63 -6.52
C LEU A 34 6.41 -1.64 -7.20
N VAL A 35 6.02 -2.00 -8.41
CA VAL A 35 5.09 -1.22 -9.23
C VAL A 35 3.76 -1.96 -9.31
N GLY A 36 2.67 -1.27 -8.97
CA GLY A 36 1.37 -1.91 -8.83
C GLY A 36 0.21 -1.15 -9.46
N ILE A 37 -0.95 -1.83 -9.47
CA ILE A 37 -2.22 -1.30 -9.96
C ILE A 37 -3.32 -1.67 -8.95
N GLN A 38 -4.26 -0.75 -8.73
CA GLN A 38 -5.50 -1.00 -8.02
C GLN A 38 -6.68 -0.72 -8.96
N ASP A 39 -7.61 -1.68 -9.04
CA ASP A 39 -8.91 -1.51 -9.69
C ASP A 39 -9.85 -2.61 -9.21
N ASP A 40 -10.60 -2.35 -8.14
CA ASP A 40 -11.47 -3.35 -7.53
C ASP A 40 -12.61 -3.77 -8.46
N ALA A 41 -13.14 -2.84 -9.27
CA ALA A 41 -14.19 -3.17 -10.23
C ALA A 41 -13.72 -4.21 -11.25
N MET A 42 -12.48 -4.07 -11.71
CA MET A 42 -11.90 -5.01 -12.67
C MET A 42 -11.41 -6.30 -12.01
N THR A 43 -10.74 -6.22 -10.85
CA THR A 43 -10.14 -7.38 -10.19
C THR A 43 -11.16 -8.28 -9.52
N LEU A 44 -12.20 -7.72 -8.89
CA LEU A 44 -13.19 -8.47 -8.15
C LEU A 44 -14.43 -8.82 -9.00
N HIS A 45 -14.81 -7.96 -9.96
CA HIS A 45 -16.09 -8.08 -10.66
C HIS A 45 -15.95 -8.11 -12.19
N GLY A 46 -14.79 -7.77 -12.74
CA GLY A 46 -14.52 -7.82 -14.17
C GLY A 46 -14.24 -9.24 -14.68
N ASN A 47 -13.97 -9.33 -15.99
CA ASN A 47 -13.46 -10.57 -16.58
C ASN A 47 -12.03 -10.81 -16.09
N PRO A 48 -11.74 -11.87 -15.34
CA PRO A 48 -10.45 -12.06 -14.70
C PRO A 48 -9.35 -12.29 -15.72
N GLN A 49 -9.59 -13.08 -16.78
CA GLN A 49 -8.60 -13.35 -17.82
C GLN A 49 -8.16 -12.05 -18.49
N PHE A 50 -9.08 -11.19 -18.90
CA PHE A 50 -8.80 -9.89 -19.48
C PHE A 50 -8.04 -8.99 -18.49
N THR A 51 -8.53 -8.90 -17.25
CA THR A 51 -7.99 -8.02 -16.22
C THR A 51 -6.52 -8.35 -15.91
N PHE A 52 -6.25 -9.60 -15.55
CA PHE A 52 -4.93 -10.00 -15.09
C PHE A 52 -3.92 -10.13 -16.22
N SER A 53 -4.33 -10.55 -17.45
CA SER A 53 -3.46 -10.51 -18.62
C SER A 53 -3.10 -9.07 -19.00
N THR A 54 -4.03 -8.14 -18.89
CA THR A 54 -3.77 -6.71 -19.12
C THR A 54 -2.79 -6.14 -18.09
N MET A 55 -2.98 -6.42 -16.80
CA MET A 55 -2.04 -6.01 -15.74
C MET A 55 -0.65 -6.63 -15.94
N LYS A 56 -0.58 -7.90 -16.39
CA LYS A 56 0.69 -8.55 -16.76
C LYS A 56 1.37 -7.85 -17.94
N SER A 57 0.62 -7.44 -18.97
CA SER A 57 1.16 -6.71 -20.11
C SER A 57 1.67 -5.31 -19.72
N LEU A 58 1.12 -4.73 -18.65
CA LEU A 58 1.61 -3.51 -18.00
C LEU A 58 2.82 -3.78 -17.09
N ARG A 59 3.22 -5.05 -16.90
CA ARG A 59 4.30 -5.48 -16.02
C ARG A 59 4.06 -5.12 -14.55
N ALA A 60 2.79 -5.08 -14.11
CA ALA A 60 2.45 -4.92 -12.70
C ALA A 60 3.02 -6.09 -11.88
N GLN A 61 3.67 -5.75 -10.76
CA GLN A 61 4.29 -6.72 -9.84
C GLN A 61 3.41 -6.97 -8.61
N ILE A 62 2.55 -6.01 -8.26
CA ILE A 62 1.64 -6.09 -7.13
C ILE A 62 0.29 -5.49 -7.53
N ILE A 63 -0.79 -6.11 -7.04
CA ILE A 63 -2.13 -5.53 -7.12
C ILE A 63 -2.61 -5.18 -5.72
N ARG A 64 -3.31 -4.05 -5.59
CA ARG A 64 -4.00 -3.70 -4.35
C ARG A 64 -5.48 -3.97 -4.49
N ILE A 65 -6.07 -4.61 -3.49
CA ILE A 65 -7.49 -4.97 -3.42
C ILE A 65 -8.05 -4.51 -2.08
N ASN A 66 -9.20 -3.86 -2.10
CA ASN A 66 -9.92 -3.53 -0.88
C ASN A 66 -10.67 -4.78 -0.38
N LEU A 67 -10.24 -5.29 0.78
CA LEU A 67 -10.90 -6.39 1.48
C LEU A 67 -11.99 -5.80 2.38
N ASN A 68 -13.20 -5.72 1.85
CA ASN A 68 -14.35 -5.10 2.51
C ASN A 68 -14.92 -6.05 3.57
N TRP A 69 -14.57 -5.85 4.84
CA TRP A 69 -15.05 -6.69 5.94
C TRP A 69 -16.58 -6.78 6.00
N ASN A 70 -17.28 -5.67 5.74
CA ASN A 70 -18.75 -5.63 5.71
C ASN A 70 -19.37 -6.48 4.60
N GLU A 71 -18.64 -6.77 3.53
CA GLU A 71 -19.11 -7.59 2.41
C GLU A 71 -18.75 -9.06 2.62
N VAL A 72 -17.56 -9.33 3.14
CA VAL A 72 -17.11 -10.69 3.47
C VAL A 72 -17.92 -11.28 4.63
N ALA A 73 -18.20 -10.49 5.68
CA ALA A 73 -18.88 -10.96 6.89
C ALA A 73 -20.24 -10.24 7.09
N LYS A 74 -21.22 -10.53 6.25
CA LYS A 74 -22.54 -9.89 6.33
C LYS A 74 -23.30 -10.22 7.62
N ARG A 75 -22.99 -11.35 8.25
CA ARG A 75 -23.47 -11.79 9.56
C ARG A 75 -22.31 -12.06 10.50
N ARG A 76 -22.57 -12.09 11.80
CA ARG A 76 -21.56 -12.39 12.81
C ARG A 76 -21.12 -13.85 12.69
N PRO A 77 -19.81 -14.13 12.52
CA PRO A 77 -19.30 -15.51 12.50
C PRO A 77 -19.40 -16.14 13.90
N ALA A 78 -19.68 -17.45 13.93
CA ALA A 78 -19.67 -18.25 15.16
C ALA A 78 -18.24 -18.53 15.63
N HIS A 79 -17.33 -18.77 14.66
CA HIS A 79 -15.91 -19.04 14.88
C HIS A 79 -15.07 -17.96 14.18
N PRO A 80 -14.96 -16.74 14.75
CA PRO A 80 -14.49 -15.56 14.02
C PRO A 80 -13.02 -15.58 13.60
N GLN A 81 -12.21 -16.53 14.08
CA GLN A 81 -10.84 -16.76 13.64
C GLN A 81 -10.70 -17.88 12.60
N ASP A 82 -11.75 -18.67 12.41
CA ASP A 82 -11.77 -19.73 11.41
C ASP A 82 -12.11 -19.16 10.03
N PRO A 83 -11.21 -19.22 9.03
CA PRO A 83 -11.50 -18.75 7.68
C PRO A 83 -12.55 -19.61 6.95
N ALA A 84 -12.90 -20.79 7.47
CA ALA A 84 -13.95 -21.65 6.95
C ALA A 84 -15.34 -21.37 7.54
N ASP A 85 -15.46 -20.44 8.52
CA ASP A 85 -16.77 -20.09 9.09
C ASP A 85 -17.74 -19.67 7.99
N PRO A 86 -18.96 -20.27 7.93
CA PRO A 86 -19.92 -20.03 6.83
C PRO A 86 -20.49 -18.61 6.80
N ALA A 87 -20.15 -17.75 7.76
CA ALA A 87 -20.47 -16.33 7.70
C ALA A 87 -19.53 -15.53 6.79
N TYR A 88 -18.40 -16.11 6.39
CA TYR A 88 -17.42 -15.46 5.51
C TYR A 88 -17.64 -15.86 4.05
N ASP A 89 -17.83 -14.87 3.20
CA ASP A 89 -17.87 -15.04 1.73
C ASP A 89 -16.56 -14.51 1.13
N TRP A 90 -15.65 -15.41 0.81
CA TRP A 90 -14.36 -15.09 0.21
C TRP A 90 -14.34 -15.21 -1.32
N THR A 91 -15.44 -15.58 -1.95
CA THR A 91 -15.52 -16.06 -3.35
C THR A 91 -14.78 -15.13 -4.33
N VAL A 92 -15.09 -13.84 -4.31
CA VAL A 92 -14.47 -12.89 -5.27
C VAL A 92 -13.00 -12.61 -4.95
N TYR A 93 -12.61 -12.69 -3.68
CA TYR A 93 -11.24 -12.46 -3.21
C TYR A 93 -10.34 -13.65 -3.55
N ASP A 94 -10.80 -14.88 -3.28
CA ASP A 94 -10.07 -16.10 -3.65
C ASP A 94 -9.78 -16.14 -5.14
N ARG A 95 -10.80 -15.85 -5.95
CA ARG A 95 -10.65 -15.75 -7.40
C ARG A 95 -9.58 -14.74 -7.78
N ALA A 96 -9.65 -13.53 -7.25
CA ALA A 96 -8.71 -12.46 -7.57
C ALA A 96 -7.27 -12.81 -7.16
N ILE A 97 -7.08 -13.40 -5.98
CA ILE A 97 -5.76 -13.78 -5.45
C ILE A 97 -5.17 -14.96 -6.24
N ARG A 98 -5.99 -15.97 -6.63
CA ARG A 98 -5.55 -17.05 -7.53
C ARG A 98 -5.06 -16.51 -8.87
N TYR A 99 -5.85 -15.64 -9.50
CA TYR A 99 -5.44 -15.02 -10.77
C TYR A 99 -4.19 -14.16 -10.62
N ALA A 100 -4.05 -13.39 -9.54
CA ALA A 100 -2.82 -12.64 -9.28
C ALA A 100 -1.60 -13.57 -9.24
N GLY A 101 -1.68 -14.68 -8.51
CA GLY A 101 -0.64 -15.71 -8.43
C GLY A 101 -0.33 -16.34 -9.78
N GLN A 102 -1.35 -16.75 -10.55
CA GLN A 102 -1.19 -17.34 -11.90
C GLN A 102 -0.46 -16.40 -12.86
N TYR A 103 -0.70 -15.09 -12.74
CA TYR A 103 -0.03 -14.08 -13.57
C TYR A 103 1.30 -13.56 -12.97
N GLY A 104 1.76 -14.14 -11.85
CA GLY A 104 3.02 -13.81 -11.20
C GLY A 104 3.02 -12.44 -10.50
N MET A 105 1.86 -11.98 -10.05
CA MET A 105 1.69 -10.76 -9.28
C MET A 105 1.46 -11.08 -7.80
N GLN A 106 2.02 -10.25 -6.93
CA GLN A 106 1.70 -10.26 -5.50
C GLN A 106 0.36 -9.56 -5.26
N ALA A 107 -0.32 -9.91 -4.17
CA ALA A 107 -1.50 -9.18 -3.73
C ALA A 107 -1.21 -8.37 -2.47
N MET A 108 -1.81 -7.18 -2.38
CA MET A 108 -1.93 -6.37 -1.17
C MET A 108 -3.40 -6.26 -0.81
N LEU A 109 -3.76 -6.64 0.41
CA LEU A 109 -5.13 -6.53 0.92
C LEU A 109 -5.27 -5.34 1.86
N SER A 110 -6.23 -4.47 1.58
CA SER A 110 -6.61 -3.34 2.43
C SER A 110 -7.86 -3.72 3.21
N VAL A 111 -7.71 -4.02 4.51
CA VAL A 111 -8.84 -4.38 5.39
C VAL A 111 -9.61 -3.12 5.75
N LEU A 112 -10.88 -3.03 5.33
CA LEU A 112 -11.66 -1.83 5.60
C LEU A 112 -13.16 -2.11 5.74
N PHE A 113 -13.88 -1.08 6.23
CA PHE A 113 -15.31 -1.04 6.48
C PHE A 113 -15.81 -2.01 7.56
N THR A 114 -16.76 -1.54 8.33
CA THR A 114 -17.34 -2.30 9.45
C THR A 114 -18.69 -2.87 9.05
N PRO A 115 -18.95 -4.17 9.25
CA PRO A 115 -20.29 -4.73 9.07
C PRO A 115 -21.26 -4.17 10.14
N SER A 116 -22.53 -4.08 9.78
CA SER A 116 -23.56 -3.48 10.63
C SER A 116 -23.71 -4.18 11.98
N TRP A 117 -23.52 -5.49 12.04
CA TRP A 117 -23.54 -6.25 13.29
C TRP A 117 -22.40 -5.90 14.26
N ALA A 118 -21.28 -5.35 13.77
CA ALA A 118 -20.11 -5.01 14.58
C ALA A 118 -20.10 -3.54 15.06
N ASN A 119 -20.95 -2.66 14.47
CA ASN A 119 -20.99 -1.25 14.83
C ASN A 119 -22.37 -0.75 15.30
N GLY A 120 -23.28 -1.67 15.63
CA GLY A 120 -24.63 -1.33 16.12
C GLY A 120 -25.54 -0.79 15.02
N GLY A 121 -25.48 -1.33 13.81
CA GLY A 121 -26.34 -0.98 12.68
C GLY A 121 -26.00 0.34 11.99
N LYS A 122 -24.83 0.92 12.25
CA LYS A 122 -24.40 2.20 11.68
C LYS A 122 -23.76 2.01 10.28
N ALA A 123 -23.50 3.15 9.61
CA ALA A 123 -22.83 3.15 8.32
C ALA A 123 -21.45 2.47 8.36
N LYS A 124 -21.04 1.86 7.26
CA LYS A 124 -19.81 1.06 7.17
C LYS A 124 -18.50 1.80 7.50
N ASN A 125 -18.49 3.13 7.41
CA ASN A 125 -17.38 3.98 7.80
C ASN A 125 -17.35 4.32 9.30
N VAL A 126 -18.31 3.85 10.10
CA VAL A 126 -18.29 3.95 11.55
C VAL A 126 -17.49 2.76 12.11
N PRO A 127 -16.49 3.00 12.98
CA PRO A 127 -15.63 1.93 13.48
C PRO A 127 -16.43 0.90 14.32
N PRO A 128 -15.90 -0.32 14.49
CA PRO A 128 -16.55 -1.33 15.32
C PRO A 128 -16.60 -0.89 16.79
N THR A 129 -17.63 -1.33 17.50
CA THR A 129 -17.76 -1.13 18.95
C THR A 129 -16.75 -1.99 19.72
N ASN A 130 -16.50 -3.21 19.24
CA ASN A 130 -15.48 -4.11 19.75
C ASN A 130 -14.41 -4.38 18.67
N TYR A 131 -13.21 -3.88 18.89
CA TYR A 131 -12.09 -4.05 17.93
C TYR A 131 -11.51 -5.48 17.92
N THR A 132 -11.88 -6.32 18.88
CA THR A 132 -11.56 -7.75 18.84
C THR A 132 -12.23 -8.43 17.64
N ASP A 133 -13.41 -7.99 17.22
CA ASP A 133 -14.09 -8.54 16.03
C ASP A 133 -13.26 -8.26 14.77
N LEU A 134 -12.70 -7.04 14.61
CA LEU A 134 -11.82 -6.70 13.50
C LEU A 134 -10.49 -7.46 13.55
N ARG A 135 -9.91 -7.63 14.74
CA ARG A 135 -8.70 -8.44 14.91
C ARG A 135 -8.93 -9.90 14.49
N ASN A 136 -10.03 -10.49 14.91
CA ASN A 136 -10.37 -11.87 14.57
C ASN A 136 -10.63 -12.03 13.07
N PHE A 137 -11.34 -11.09 12.43
CA PHE A 137 -11.49 -11.07 10.98
C PHE A 137 -10.15 -10.98 10.25
N SER A 138 -9.25 -10.10 10.72
CA SER A 138 -7.91 -9.96 10.13
C SER A 138 -7.07 -11.22 10.31
N TYR A 139 -7.24 -11.92 11.44
CA TYR A 139 -6.61 -13.22 11.69
C TYR A 139 -7.15 -14.28 10.71
N ALA A 140 -8.46 -14.41 10.55
CA ALA A 140 -9.07 -15.34 9.60
C ALA A 140 -8.60 -15.06 8.15
N ALA A 141 -8.59 -13.79 7.75
CA ALA A 141 -8.11 -13.39 6.42
C ALA A 141 -6.63 -13.74 6.21
N ALA A 142 -5.76 -13.46 7.19
CA ALA A 142 -4.33 -13.77 7.10
C ALA A 142 -4.07 -15.28 7.11
N THR A 143 -4.83 -16.04 7.88
CA THR A 143 -4.80 -17.52 7.85
C THR A 143 -5.20 -18.04 6.48
N ARG A 144 -6.30 -17.54 5.91
CA ARG A 144 -6.77 -17.96 4.58
C ARG A 144 -5.73 -17.69 3.49
N TYR A 145 -5.11 -16.54 3.50
CA TYR A 145 -4.12 -16.12 2.49
C TYR A 145 -2.67 -16.27 2.96
N SER A 146 -2.42 -17.24 3.81
CA SER A 146 -1.08 -17.56 4.32
C SER A 146 -0.15 -18.21 3.28
N GLY A 147 -0.71 -18.80 2.23
CA GLY A 147 -0.01 -19.70 1.31
C GLY A 147 -0.02 -21.17 1.76
N HIS A 148 -0.66 -21.47 2.91
CA HIS A 148 -0.77 -22.80 3.50
C HIS A 148 -2.22 -23.23 3.74
N TYR A 149 -3.19 -22.47 3.24
CA TYR A 149 -4.62 -22.77 3.40
C TYR A 149 -5.20 -23.31 2.10
N ILE A 150 -5.87 -24.45 2.20
CA ILE A 150 -6.66 -25.07 1.13
C ILE A 150 -8.13 -24.81 1.47
N PRO A 151 -8.88 -24.06 0.64
CA PRO A 151 -10.31 -23.92 0.84
C PRO A 151 -10.99 -25.28 0.70
N ASN A 152 -11.95 -25.59 1.58
CA ASN A 152 -12.83 -26.73 1.39
C ASN A 152 -13.75 -26.43 0.18
N THR A 153 -13.31 -26.80 -1.00
CA THR A 153 -14.10 -26.76 -2.22
C THR A 153 -14.29 -28.21 -2.66
N ASP A 154 -15.48 -28.56 -3.10
CA ASP A 154 -15.79 -29.85 -3.73
C ASP A 154 -15.07 -30.04 -5.08
N ASP A 155 -14.23 -29.07 -5.47
CA ASP A 155 -13.35 -29.15 -6.63
C ASP A 155 -12.11 -30.00 -6.31
N PHE A 156 -11.87 -31.01 -7.17
CA PHE A 156 -10.83 -32.03 -7.06
C PHE A 156 -9.37 -31.54 -7.00
N ASP A 157 -9.13 -30.23 -7.11
CA ASP A 157 -7.80 -29.64 -7.04
C ASP A 157 -7.56 -29.01 -5.66
N GLU A 158 -6.96 -29.76 -4.75
CA GLU A 158 -6.42 -29.27 -3.46
C GLU A 158 -5.26 -28.30 -3.67
N VAL A 159 -5.56 -27.09 -4.17
CA VAL A 159 -4.56 -26.07 -4.43
C VAL A 159 -4.56 -25.01 -3.33
N TYR A 160 -3.41 -24.81 -2.71
CA TYR A 160 -3.20 -23.71 -1.76
C TYR A 160 -3.54 -22.35 -2.36
N LEU A 161 -4.17 -21.49 -1.56
CA LEU A 161 -4.31 -20.09 -1.95
C LEU A 161 -2.95 -19.40 -1.90
N PRO A 162 -2.64 -18.53 -2.87
CA PRO A 162 -1.39 -17.78 -2.87
C PRO A 162 -1.22 -16.92 -1.63
N ALA A 163 0.03 -16.82 -1.13
CA ALA A 163 0.35 -16.03 0.04
C ALA A 163 0.19 -14.53 -0.21
N VAL A 164 -0.48 -13.83 0.71
CA VAL A 164 -0.55 -12.38 0.76
C VAL A 164 0.39 -11.87 1.84
N ARG A 165 1.41 -11.12 1.45
CA ARG A 165 2.44 -10.57 2.36
C ARG A 165 2.26 -9.09 2.67
N TYR A 166 1.40 -8.38 1.94
CA TYR A 166 1.19 -6.95 2.05
C TYR A 166 -0.24 -6.67 2.51
N TRP A 167 -0.35 -5.98 3.64
CA TRP A 167 -1.62 -5.62 4.26
C TRP A 167 -1.66 -4.14 4.56
N THR A 168 -2.81 -3.51 4.41
CA THR A 168 -3.04 -2.16 4.93
C THR A 168 -4.26 -2.14 5.85
N ALA A 169 -4.15 -1.35 6.91
CA ALA A 169 -5.24 -1.12 7.82
C ALA A 169 -6.04 0.10 7.36
N TRP A 170 -7.24 -0.15 6.84
CA TRP A 170 -8.17 0.85 6.35
C TRP A 170 -7.74 1.56 5.07
N ASN A 171 -8.52 2.58 4.64
CA ASN A 171 -8.19 3.53 3.57
C ASN A 171 -8.52 4.95 4.02
N GLU A 172 -7.67 5.91 3.75
CA GLU A 172 -7.80 7.35 4.02
C GLU A 172 -8.57 7.68 5.32
N PRO A 173 -8.16 7.19 6.48
CA PRO A 173 -8.92 7.31 7.73
C PRO A 173 -9.05 8.74 8.24
N SER A 174 -8.38 9.69 7.61
CA SER A 174 -8.52 11.14 7.86
C SER A 174 -9.58 11.83 7.01
N ASN A 175 -10.29 11.07 6.15
CA ASN A 175 -11.33 11.53 5.23
C ASN A 175 -12.69 10.96 5.66
N PRO A 176 -13.78 11.79 5.75
CA PRO A 176 -15.08 11.37 6.23
C PRO A 176 -15.77 10.31 5.36
N ILE A 177 -15.38 10.15 4.11
CA ILE A 177 -15.89 9.06 3.26
C ILE A 177 -15.51 7.70 3.83
N TRP A 178 -14.29 7.57 4.34
CA TRP A 178 -13.72 6.30 4.75
C TRP A 178 -13.84 5.99 6.24
N LEU A 179 -13.79 7.01 7.09
CA LEU A 179 -13.91 6.83 8.54
C LEU A 179 -14.67 8.00 9.16
N GLN A 180 -15.53 7.71 10.13
CA GLN A 180 -16.18 8.74 10.94
C GLN A 180 -15.15 9.67 11.57
N GLN A 181 -15.20 10.96 11.22
CA GLN A 181 -14.19 11.93 11.66
C GLN A 181 -14.50 12.51 13.04
N VAL A 182 -15.76 12.81 13.30
CA VAL A 182 -16.14 13.61 14.47
C VAL A 182 -17.29 12.99 15.26
N SER A 183 -17.31 13.28 16.55
CA SER A 183 -18.41 13.03 17.47
C SER A 183 -18.41 14.16 18.51
N GLY A 184 -19.59 14.70 18.83
CA GLY A 184 -19.71 15.82 19.75
C GLY A 184 -18.86 17.05 19.38
N GLY A 185 -18.70 17.34 18.10
CA GLY A 185 -17.91 18.47 17.58
C GLY A 185 -16.38 18.35 17.75
N ARG A 186 -15.86 17.14 18.05
CA ARG A 186 -14.44 16.86 18.23
C ARG A 186 -14.00 15.73 17.33
N PHE A 187 -12.75 15.76 16.86
CA PHE A 187 -12.17 14.65 16.10
C PHE A 187 -12.04 13.38 16.96
N VAL A 188 -12.61 12.28 16.48
CA VAL A 188 -12.51 10.94 17.08
C VAL A 188 -11.70 9.98 16.18
N SER A 189 -11.56 10.29 14.88
CA SER A 189 -10.91 9.44 13.90
C SER A 189 -9.48 9.02 14.26
N PRO A 190 -8.60 9.87 14.87
CA PRO A 190 -7.25 9.43 15.23
C PRO A 190 -7.24 8.33 16.27
N ARG A 191 -8.15 8.41 17.27
CA ARG A 191 -8.28 7.39 18.32
C ARG A 191 -8.88 6.10 17.77
N SER A 192 -9.92 6.22 16.98
CA SER A 192 -10.55 5.07 16.31
C SER A 192 -9.55 4.36 15.41
N TYR A 193 -8.80 5.13 14.61
CA TYR A 193 -7.83 4.56 13.70
C TYR A 193 -6.64 3.91 14.40
N ALA A 194 -6.15 4.46 15.49
CA ALA A 194 -5.10 3.82 16.29
C ALA A 194 -5.52 2.40 16.73
N ARG A 195 -6.78 2.22 17.12
CA ARG A 195 -7.36 0.93 17.50
C ARG A 195 -7.58 0.01 16.28
N ILE A 196 -8.07 0.56 15.15
CA ILE A 196 -8.22 -0.18 13.88
C ILE A 196 -6.88 -0.76 13.44
N CYS A 197 -5.85 0.09 13.32
CA CYS A 197 -4.54 -0.35 12.89
C CYS A 197 -3.95 -1.40 13.84
N THR A 198 -4.08 -1.21 15.16
CA THR A 198 -3.62 -2.19 16.15
C THR A 198 -4.35 -3.52 15.99
N ALA A 199 -5.66 -3.51 15.76
CA ALA A 199 -6.46 -4.73 15.58
C ALA A 199 -6.04 -5.49 14.30
N VAL A 200 -5.89 -4.80 13.18
CA VAL A 200 -5.44 -5.41 11.91
C VAL A 200 -4.02 -5.94 12.05
N TRP A 201 -3.10 -5.15 12.61
CA TRP A 201 -1.71 -5.56 12.82
C TRP A 201 -1.63 -6.82 13.71
N GLN A 202 -2.35 -6.84 14.81
CA GLN A 202 -2.40 -8.01 15.70
C GLN A 202 -3.03 -9.22 15.00
N GLY A 203 -4.15 -9.04 14.29
CA GLY A 203 -4.80 -10.13 13.58
C GLY A 203 -3.87 -10.80 12.58
N VAL A 204 -3.16 -10.02 11.77
CA VAL A 204 -2.22 -10.54 10.77
C VAL A 204 -1.01 -11.21 11.43
N HIS A 205 -0.35 -10.54 12.38
CA HIS A 205 0.89 -11.08 12.98
C HIS A 205 0.67 -12.22 13.99
N PHE A 206 -0.52 -12.35 14.56
CA PHE A 206 -0.82 -13.45 15.50
C PHE A 206 -1.01 -14.79 14.80
N THR A 207 -1.09 -14.83 13.47
CA THR A 207 -1.02 -16.08 12.70
C THR A 207 0.36 -16.73 12.76
N ASN A 208 1.40 -15.96 13.11
CA ASN A 208 2.81 -16.36 13.12
C ASN A 208 3.36 -16.80 11.75
N PHE A 209 2.70 -16.47 10.65
CA PHE A 209 3.27 -16.65 9.31
C PHE A 209 4.39 -15.64 9.07
N VAL A 210 5.42 -16.07 8.36
CA VAL A 210 6.62 -15.26 8.14
C VAL A 210 6.48 -14.39 6.90
N GLY A 211 6.84 -13.13 7.05
CA GLY A 211 6.98 -12.19 5.95
C GLY A 211 5.80 -11.26 5.71
N GLU A 212 4.71 -11.40 6.48
CA GLU A 212 3.61 -10.44 6.45
C GLU A 212 4.06 -9.07 6.95
N LYS A 213 3.55 -8.04 6.29
CA LYS A 213 3.75 -6.64 6.67
C LYS A 213 2.43 -5.90 6.65
N VAL A 214 2.16 -5.17 7.71
CA VAL A 214 0.97 -4.31 7.83
C VAL A 214 1.39 -2.85 7.80
N ALA A 215 0.95 -2.13 6.77
CA ALA A 215 1.11 -0.70 6.73
C ALA A 215 -0.09 0.01 7.36
N CYS A 216 0.21 0.98 8.20
CA CYS A 216 -0.76 1.89 8.78
C CYS A 216 -0.62 3.29 8.18
N GLY A 217 -1.54 4.17 8.49
CA GLY A 217 -1.61 5.52 7.90
C GLY A 217 -2.61 5.55 6.77
N VAL A 218 -2.23 5.10 5.60
CA VAL A 218 -3.03 5.12 4.36
C VAL A 218 -3.71 6.49 4.17
N THR A 219 -3.00 7.57 4.53
CA THR A 219 -3.58 8.91 4.60
C THR A 219 -3.72 9.54 3.22
N GLY A 220 -4.82 10.25 2.98
CA GLY A 220 -4.95 11.14 1.83
C GLY A 220 -4.02 12.36 1.96
N PRO A 221 -3.84 13.14 0.86
CA PRO A 221 -2.84 14.20 0.83
C PRO A 221 -3.23 15.47 1.60
N ARG A 222 -4.51 15.66 1.90
CA ARG A 222 -5.08 16.93 2.40
C ARG A 222 -6.13 16.70 3.48
N GLY A 223 -6.42 17.77 4.21
CA GLY A 223 -7.53 17.88 5.17
C GLY A 223 -7.61 19.28 5.73
N ASN A 224 -8.80 19.69 6.19
CA ASN A 224 -9.07 21.04 6.66
C ASN A 224 -8.77 21.27 8.16
N ASN A 225 -8.57 20.20 8.92
CA ASN A 225 -8.35 20.21 10.37
C ASN A 225 -9.46 20.94 11.15
N ALA A 226 -10.67 21.01 10.60
CA ALA A 226 -11.79 21.77 11.12
C ALA A 226 -12.94 20.81 11.51
N PRO A 227 -13.07 20.41 12.79
CA PRO A 227 -14.04 19.41 13.24
C PRO A 227 -15.50 19.86 13.10
N ARG A 228 -15.75 21.17 12.97
CA ARG A 228 -17.09 21.76 12.83
C ARG A 228 -17.42 22.18 11.39
N SER A 229 -16.56 21.87 10.41
CA SER A 229 -16.86 22.13 9.00
C SER A 229 -17.95 21.18 8.49
N SER A 230 -18.56 21.50 7.36
CA SER A 230 -19.53 20.64 6.67
C SER A 230 -18.93 19.29 6.24
N ARG A 231 -17.62 19.25 6.01
CA ARG A 231 -16.87 18.04 5.65
C ARG A 231 -15.58 17.95 6.47
N PRO A 232 -15.68 17.58 7.76
CA PRO A 232 -14.54 17.53 8.64
C PRO A 232 -13.53 16.49 8.17
N SER A 233 -12.26 16.89 8.05
CA SER A 233 -11.15 16.04 7.61
C SER A 233 -9.85 16.51 8.25
N MET A 234 -8.85 15.64 8.29
CA MET A 234 -7.55 15.99 8.86
C MET A 234 -6.44 15.91 7.83
N SER A 235 -5.53 16.89 7.88
CA SER A 235 -4.30 16.83 7.10
C SER A 235 -3.44 15.65 7.56
N PRO A 236 -2.64 15.03 6.65
CA PRO A 236 -1.88 13.82 7.00
C PRO A 236 -0.95 14.00 8.20
N LEU A 237 -0.25 15.13 8.30
CA LEU A 237 0.70 15.35 9.40
C LEU A 237 0.01 15.54 10.75
N ALA A 238 -1.13 16.23 10.78
CA ALA A 238 -1.94 16.36 11.99
C ALA A 238 -2.51 15.01 12.43
N PHE A 239 -3.06 14.25 11.48
CA PHE A 239 -3.60 12.90 11.72
C PHE A 239 -2.54 11.95 12.28
N MET A 240 -1.34 11.90 11.68
CA MET A 240 -0.20 11.11 12.16
C MET A 240 0.12 11.41 13.62
N THR A 241 0.27 12.70 13.94
CA THR A 241 0.62 13.15 15.29
C THR A 241 -0.44 12.73 16.31
N LEU A 242 -1.70 12.93 16.00
CA LEU A 242 -2.80 12.59 16.88
C LEU A 242 -3.02 11.08 17.03
N THR A 243 -2.83 10.33 15.94
CA THR A 243 -2.91 8.86 15.97
C THR A 243 -1.79 8.26 16.82
N LYS A 244 -0.57 8.80 16.74
CA LYS A 244 0.54 8.40 17.64
C LYS A 244 0.23 8.71 19.11
N ARG A 245 -0.31 9.90 19.40
CA ARG A 245 -0.75 10.28 20.75
C ARG A 245 -1.88 9.38 21.25
N ALA A 246 -2.75 8.94 20.35
CA ALA A 246 -3.83 8.00 20.67
C ALA A 246 -3.37 6.55 20.89
N GLY A 247 -2.07 6.27 20.83
CA GLY A 247 -1.48 5.00 21.21
C GLY A 247 -1.08 4.08 20.07
N LEU A 248 -1.10 4.52 18.82
CA LEU A 248 -0.58 3.70 17.72
C LEU A 248 0.92 3.45 17.88
N ARG A 249 1.31 2.19 18.07
CA ARG A 249 2.69 1.75 18.30
C ARG A 249 3.23 0.91 17.14
N ASN A 250 2.49 -0.13 16.80
CA ASN A 250 2.92 -1.18 15.89
C ASN A 250 2.47 -0.90 14.47
N LEU A 251 3.41 -0.88 13.56
CA LEU A 251 3.26 -0.84 12.10
C LEU A 251 4.58 -1.27 11.46
N ASP A 252 4.51 -1.96 10.32
CA ASP A 252 5.71 -2.40 9.61
C ASP A 252 6.12 -1.36 8.57
N ALA A 253 5.15 -0.69 7.96
CA ALA A 253 5.33 0.42 7.05
C ALA A 253 4.30 1.52 7.30
N TYR A 254 4.54 2.72 6.77
CA TYR A 254 3.56 3.79 6.74
C TYR A 254 3.07 4.00 5.31
N ALA A 255 1.75 3.98 5.12
CA ALA A 255 1.13 4.16 3.81
C ALA A 255 0.57 5.57 3.62
N HIS A 256 0.62 6.06 2.38
CA HIS A 256 0.12 7.38 2.01
C HIS A 256 -0.33 7.41 0.54
N ASN A 257 -1.37 8.18 0.25
CA ASN A 257 -1.94 8.41 -1.09
C ASN A 257 -1.65 9.85 -1.51
N PRO A 258 -0.48 10.18 -2.09
CA PRO A 258 -0.01 11.54 -2.30
C PRO A 258 -0.58 12.20 -3.57
N TYR A 259 -1.90 12.15 -3.76
CA TYR A 259 -2.56 12.74 -4.92
C TYR A 259 -2.31 14.25 -5.05
N TYR A 260 -2.35 14.75 -6.28
CA TYR A 260 -2.37 16.17 -6.60
C TYR A 260 -3.69 16.83 -6.17
N GLY A 261 -3.73 18.16 -6.16
CA GLY A 261 -4.92 18.92 -5.76
C GLY A 261 -5.50 19.81 -6.85
N SER A 262 -4.79 19.96 -7.96
CA SER A 262 -5.19 20.79 -9.10
C SER A 262 -4.55 20.25 -10.37
N PRO A 263 -5.21 20.31 -11.55
CA PRO A 263 -4.62 19.95 -12.83
C PRO A 263 -3.43 20.82 -13.24
N SER A 264 -3.21 21.96 -12.58
CA SER A 264 -2.03 22.80 -12.76
C SER A 264 -0.79 22.31 -12.01
N GLU A 265 -0.95 21.41 -11.03
CA GLU A 265 0.18 20.79 -10.35
C GLU A 265 0.92 19.80 -11.27
N THR A 266 2.11 19.39 -10.88
CA THR A 266 2.91 18.33 -11.49
C THR A 266 3.28 17.30 -10.41
N PRO A 267 3.78 16.12 -10.74
CA PRO A 267 4.27 15.16 -9.73
C PRO A 267 5.35 15.74 -8.80
N ALA A 268 6.12 16.72 -9.25
CA ALA A 268 7.16 17.40 -8.47
C ALA A 268 6.65 18.61 -7.66
N SER A 269 5.38 19.01 -7.83
CA SER A 269 4.82 20.18 -7.13
C SER A 269 4.84 20.00 -5.63
N LYS A 270 5.21 21.07 -4.92
CA LYS A 270 5.31 21.14 -3.47
C LYS A 270 4.28 22.13 -2.94
N PRO A 271 3.03 21.71 -2.74
CA PRO A 271 1.98 22.61 -2.29
C PRO A 271 2.33 23.21 -0.93
N ALA A 272 1.86 24.45 -0.71
CA ALA A 272 2.00 25.12 0.57
C ALA A 272 1.15 24.47 1.68
N GLY A 273 1.38 24.89 2.92
CA GLY A 273 0.59 24.47 4.08
C GLY A 273 0.78 23.00 4.46
N ASN A 274 -0.32 22.36 4.86
CA ASN A 274 -0.33 21.03 5.48
C ASN A 274 -0.52 19.89 4.50
N ALA A 275 -0.61 20.17 3.18
CA ALA A 275 -0.73 19.14 2.17
C ALA A 275 0.59 18.38 2.00
N VAL A 276 0.47 17.06 1.79
CA VAL A 276 1.58 16.20 1.42
C VAL A 276 1.23 15.50 0.12
N THR A 277 1.94 15.88 -0.94
CA THR A 277 1.89 15.25 -2.27
C THR A 277 3.18 14.51 -2.53
N LEU A 278 3.31 13.90 -3.70
CA LEU A 278 4.52 13.18 -4.06
C LEU A 278 5.76 14.09 -4.04
N GLY A 279 5.64 15.33 -4.54
CA GLY A 279 6.76 16.27 -4.64
C GLY A 279 7.32 16.76 -3.29
N ASN A 280 6.56 16.69 -2.22
CA ASN A 280 7.00 17.08 -0.87
C ASN A 280 6.90 15.93 0.16
N ILE A 281 6.85 14.67 -0.29
CA ILE A 281 6.67 13.47 0.57
C ILE A 281 7.70 13.36 1.70
N ASN A 282 8.86 13.98 1.55
CA ASN A 282 9.89 14.03 2.60
C ASN A 282 9.40 14.68 3.91
N LYS A 283 8.38 15.56 3.87
CA LYS A 283 7.73 16.09 5.09
C LYS A 283 7.08 14.95 5.90
N LEU A 284 6.40 14.04 5.22
CA LEU A 284 5.78 12.87 5.84
C LEU A 284 6.85 11.91 6.36
N ILE A 285 7.86 11.62 5.57
CA ILE A 285 8.97 10.72 5.95
C ILE A 285 9.69 11.23 7.20
N ALA A 286 9.95 12.53 7.28
CA ALA A 286 10.57 13.13 8.46
C ALA A 286 9.70 12.93 9.72
N LEU A 287 8.39 13.10 9.60
CA LEU A 287 7.47 12.89 10.72
C LEU A 287 7.34 11.40 11.07
N VAL A 288 7.31 10.48 10.09
CA VAL A 288 7.34 9.03 10.34
C VAL A 288 8.59 8.66 11.14
N ASN A 289 9.77 9.18 10.76
CA ASN A 289 11.02 8.93 11.48
C ASN A 289 10.94 9.39 12.94
N LYS A 290 10.36 10.56 13.18
CA LYS A 290 10.18 11.10 14.54
C LYS A 290 9.24 10.27 15.39
N LEU A 291 8.14 9.75 14.79
CA LEU A 291 7.06 9.08 15.52
C LEU A 291 7.29 7.58 15.69
N TRP A 292 7.83 6.89 14.69
CA TRP A 292 7.94 5.41 14.66
C TRP A 292 9.31 4.89 14.21
N GLY A 293 10.31 5.76 13.98
CA GLY A 293 11.61 5.38 13.47
C GLY A 293 11.63 5.20 11.94
N LYS A 294 12.69 4.61 11.42
CA LYS A 294 12.92 4.46 9.97
C LYS A 294 11.99 3.42 9.33
N LYS A 295 10.67 3.64 9.40
CA LYS A 295 9.70 2.77 8.72
C LYS A 295 9.71 3.01 7.21
N ARG A 296 9.44 1.95 6.44
CA ARG A 296 9.28 2.02 4.99
C ARG A 296 7.99 2.78 4.64
N ILE A 297 7.93 3.34 3.44
CA ILE A 297 6.80 4.11 2.93
C ILE A 297 6.18 3.35 1.75
N TRP A 298 4.85 3.17 1.80
CA TRP A 298 4.08 2.61 0.70
C TRP A 298 3.19 3.69 0.11
N ILE A 299 3.31 3.92 -1.19
CA ILE A 299 2.36 4.75 -1.93
C ILE A 299 1.27 3.80 -2.42
N THR A 300 0.17 3.78 -1.68
CA THR A 300 -0.90 2.80 -1.87
C THR A 300 -1.95 3.21 -2.89
N GLU A 301 -2.00 4.49 -3.24
CA GLU A 301 -2.75 5.02 -4.37
C GLU A 301 -2.06 6.27 -4.92
N TYR A 302 -2.02 6.37 -6.23
CA TYR A 302 -1.60 7.56 -6.95
C TYR A 302 -2.15 7.54 -8.37
N ALA A 303 -2.58 8.68 -8.88
CA ALA A 303 -3.06 8.77 -10.25
C ALA A 303 -3.14 10.21 -10.75
N TRP A 304 -3.41 10.34 -12.05
CA TRP A 304 -3.78 11.58 -12.72
C TRP A 304 -4.98 11.31 -13.60
N GLN A 305 -6.05 12.08 -13.39
CA GLN A 305 -7.26 11.96 -14.18
C GLN A 305 -7.10 12.61 -15.57
N THR A 306 -7.92 12.17 -16.51
CA THR A 306 -7.96 12.69 -17.90
C THR A 306 -9.39 13.03 -18.29
N PRO A 307 -9.62 13.71 -19.42
CA PRO A 307 -10.97 13.82 -19.96
C PRO A 307 -11.67 12.45 -20.03
N PRO A 308 -12.97 12.41 -19.73
CA PRO A 308 -13.91 13.53 -19.64
C PRO A 308 -13.96 14.27 -18.29
N ASP A 309 -13.12 13.94 -17.28
CA ASP A 309 -13.04 14.74 -16.05
C ASP A 309 -12.60 16.18 -16.38
N ARG A 310 -13.50 17.14 -16.10
CA ARG A 310 -13.27 18.58 -16.36
C ARG A 310 -12.65 19.31 -15.19
N VAL A 311 -12.64 18.72 -14.01
CA VAL A 311 -12.16 19.34 -12.75
C VAL A 311 -10.69 19.03 -12.50
N PHE A 312 -10.33 17.76 -12.61
CA PHE A 312 -8.98 17.27 -12.31
C PHE A 312 -8.26 16.71 -13.54
N GLY A 313 -8.94 16.63 -14.70
CA GLY A 313 -8.40 16.03 -15.90
C GLY A 313 -7.21 16.80 -16.48
N VAL A 314 -6.13 16.09 -16.77
CA VAL A 314 -5.01 16.56 -17.59
C VAL A 314 -5.07 15.91 -18.98
N SER A 315 -4.38 16.45 -19.99
CA SER A 315 -4.34 15.81 -21.31
C SER A 315 -3.76 14.39 -21.23
N LEU A 316 -4.15 13.49 -22.15
CA LEU A 316 -3.63 12.14 -22.23
C LEU A 316 -2.09 12.08 -22.33
N ALA A 317 -1.50 13.02 -23.07
CA ALA A 317 -0.06 13.16 -23.19
C ALA A 317 0.59 13.54 -21.83
N ARG A 318 -0.06 14.44 -21.10
CA ARG A 318 0.38 14.87 -19.77
C ARG A 318 0.28 13.74 -18.76
N GLN A 319 -0.81 12.95 -18.77
CA GLN A 319 -0.92 11.75 -17.93
C GLN A 319 0.25 10.79 -18.18
N ALA A 320 0.57 10.49 -19.44
CA ALA A 320 1.69 9.62 -19.80
C ALA A 320 3.06 10.15 -19.35
N ALA A 321 3.27 11.47 -19.45
CA ALA A 321 4.47 12.12 -18.93
C ALA A 321 4.54 12.03 -17.40
N TYR A 322 3.42 12.23 -16.72
CA TYR A 322 3.33 12.21 -15.26
C TYR A 322 3.45 10.80 -14.67
N VAL A 323 3.05 9.75 -15.39
CA VAL A 323 3.40 8.36 -15.03
C VAL A 323 4.92 8.23 -14.94
N ARG A 324 5.68 8.58 -15.98
CA ARG A 324 7.15 8.49 -15.96
C ARG A 324 7.77 9.33 -14.84
N GLN A 325 7.35 10.58 -14.72
CA GLN A 325 7.90 11.51 -13.72
C GLN A 325 7.62 11.05 -12.28
N SER A 326 6.39 10.62 -11.98
CA SER A 326 6.01 10.19 -10.63
C SER A 326 6.76 8.96 -10.18
N TYR A 327 6.90 7.96 -11.05
CA TYR A 327 7.66 6.76 -10.71
C TYR A 327 9.18 7.02 -10.61
N ALA A 328 9.71 7.96 -11.39
CA ALA A 328 11.11 8.40 -11.23
C ALA A 328 11.33 9.08 -9.87
N ILE A 329 10.43 9.98 -9.45
CA ILE A 329 10.49 10.64 -8.12
C ILE A 329 10.40 9.62 -7.00
N ALA A 330 9.45 8.68 -7.09
CA ALA A 330 9.28 7.66 -6.06
C ALA A 330 10.53 6.75 -5.96
N ARG A 331 11.07 6.28 -7.08
CA ARG A 331 12.29 5.45 -7.12
C ARG A 331 13.55 6.14 -6.63
N ALA A 332 13.65 7.45 -6.84
CA ALA A 332 14.77 8.21 -6.32
C ALA A 332 14.80 8.28 -4.79
N ASN A 333 13.67 7.97 -4.12
CA ASN A 333 13.57 7.95 -2.67
C ASN A 333 13.78 6.54 -2.12
N PRO A 334 14.89 6.25 -1.43
CA PRO A 334 15.22 4.91 -0.96
C PRO A 334 14.29 4.40 0.15
N ARG A 335 13.37 5.23 0.64
CA ARG A 335 12.40 4.86 1.68
C ARG A 335 11.10 4.32 1.12
N ILE A 336 10.84 4.47 -0.19
CA ILE A 336 9.60 4.03 -0.84
C ILE A 336 9.81 2.62 -1.38
N ASP A 337 9.00 1.66 -0.88
CA ASP A 337 9.06 0.24 -1.28
C ASP A 337 8.16 -0.10 -2.45
N LEU A 338 7.04 0.60 -2.57
CA LEU A 338 6.06 0.32 -3.61
C LEU A 338 5.26 1.57 -3.97
N MET A 339 4.73 1.55 -5.21
CA MET A 339 3.81 2.57 -5.70
C MET A 339 2.73 1.94 -6.56
N VAL A 340 1.47 2.17 -6.18
CA VAL A 340 0.28 1.61 -6.83
C VAL A 340 -0.43 2.72 -7.60
N TRP A 341 -0.68 2.48 -8.89
CA TRP A 341 -1.50 3.35 -9.74
C TRP A 341 -2.98 3.01 -9.59
N PHE A 342 -3.83 4.01 -9.50
CA PHE A 342 -5.27 3.94 -9.45
C PHE A 342 -5.87 4.58 -10.70
N MET A 343 -6.43 3.90 -11.73
CA MET A 343 -6.96 2.55 -11.90
C MET A 343 -6.39 1.87 -13.15
N LEU A 344 -6.87 0.65 -13.46
CA LEU A 344 -6.60 -0.02 -14.75
C LEU A 344 -7.43 0.58 -15.88
N ARG A 345 -8.74 0.76 -15.64
CA ARG A 345 -9.72 1.24 -16.62
C ARG A 345 -10.53 2.41 -16.04
N ASP A 346 -10.80 3.40 -16.88
CA ASP A 346 -11.68 4.52 -16.53
C ASP A 346 -13.06 4.00 -16.11
N ASP A 347 -13.63 4.64 -15.11
CA ASP A 347 -15.00 4.37 -14.70
C ASP A 347 -15.99 4.75 -15.82
N THR A 348 -17.04 3.97 -15.97
CA THR A 348 -18.15 4.27 -16.91
C THR A 348 -19.03 5.40 -16.41
N ASN A 349 -19.09 5.63 -15.09
CA ASN A 349 -19.82 6.73 -14.48
C ASN A 349 -18.95 7.99 -14.41
N ILE A 350 -19.11 8.88 -15.38
CA ILE A 350 -18.31 10.11 -15.51
C ILE A 350 -18.57 11.10 -14.36
N GLY A 351 -19.78 11.08 -13.77
CA GLY A 351 -20.16 12.08 -12.76
C GLY A 351 -19.51 11.88 -11.38
N ILE A 352 -19.23 10.64 -11.01
CA ILE A 352 -18.69 10.26 -9.70
C ILE A 352 -17.48 9.33 -9.77
N GLY A 353 -17.20 8.79 -10.97
CA GLY A 353 -16.12 7.85 -11.19
C GLY A 353 -14.80 8.51 -11.56
N TRP A 354 -13.73 7.73 -11.48
CA TRP A 354 -12.37 8.17 -11.77
C TRP A 354 -11.99 7.91 -13.24
N GLN A 355 -11.34 8.90 -13.84
CA GLN A 355 -10.87 8.83 -15.24
C GLN A 355 -9.34 8.70 -15.32
N SER A 356 -8.77 7.94 -14.42
CA SER A 356 -7.32 7.81 -14.26
C SER A 356 -6.73 6.51 -14.83
N GLY A 357 -7.58 5.67 -15.44
CA GLY A 357 -7.17 4.38 -16.00
C GLY A 357 -6.11 4.46 -17.09
N PHE A 358 -5.42 3.34 -17.32
CA PHE A 358 -4.58 3.10 -18.49
C PHE A 358 -5.41 2.77 -19.73
N LEU A 359 -6.63 2.31 -19.49
CA LEU A 359 -7.65 2.09 -20.52
C LEU A 359 -8.77 3.14 -20.37
N THR A 360 -9.36 3.54 -21.45
CA THR A 360 -10.63 4.29 -21.42
C THR A 360 -11.76 3.39 -20.89
N ALA A 361 -12.93 3.96 -20.56
CA ALA A 361 -14.11 3.19 -20.19
C ALA A 361 -14.51 2.16 -21.26
N ALA A 362 -14.26 2.45 -22.54
CA ALA A 362 -14.47 1.55 -23.67
C ALA A 362 -13.34 0.52 -23.90
N GLY A 363 -12.34 0.45 -23.01
CA GLY A 363 -11.23 -0.50 -23.11
C GLY A 363 -10.11 -0.12 -24.06
N LYS A 364 -10.11 1.08 -24.67
CA LYS A 364 -9.02 1.53 -25.55
C LYS A 364 -7.81 1.97 -24.72
N LYS A 365 -6.60 1.56 -25.12
CA LYS A 365 -5.34 1.93 -24.46
C LYS A 365 -5.08 3.44 -24.59
N LYS A 366 -4.79 4.08 -23.45
CA LYS A 366 -4.30 5.46 -23.41
C LYS A 366 -2.77 5.50 -23.58
N PRO A 367 -2.15 6.66 -23.94
CA PRO A 367 -0.68 6.79 -24.00
C PRO A 367 0.02 6.43 -22.68
N ALA A 368 -0.65 6.61 -21.55
CA ALA A 368 -0.17 6.22 -20.23
C ALA A 368 0.06 4.70 -20.10
N PHE A 369 -0.66 3.86 -20.86
CA PHE A 369 -0.44 2.42 -20.89
C PHE A 369 1.01 2.08 -21.30
N SER A 370 1.47 2.61 -22.43
CA SER A 370 2.84 2.41 -22.90
C SER A 370 3.87 3.07 -21.99
N ALA A 371 3.52 4.22 -21.39
CA ALA A 371 4.41 4.88 -20.44
C ALA A 371 4.66 4.02 -19.19
N PHE A 372 3.61 3.38 -18.66
CA PHE A 372 3.69 2.52 -17.48
C PHE A 372 4.39 1.18 -17.79
N SER A 373 4.04 0.50 -18.88
CA SER A 373 4.64 -0.80 -19.25
C SER A 373 6.16 -0.72 -19.52
N ARG A 374 6.68 0.47 -19.82
CA ARG A 374 8.12 0.72 -20.04
C ARG A 374 8.84 1.25 -18.80
N LEU A 375 8.19 1.34 -17.66
CA LEU A 375 8.88 1.70 -16.42
C LEU A 375 9.97 0.67 -16.12
N PRO A 376 11.13 1.07 -15.58
CA PRO A 376 12.11 0.11 -15.06
C PRO A 376 11.45 -0.74 -13.94
N HIS A 377 11.74 -2.02 -13.84
CA HIS A 377 11.22 -2.95 -12.83
C HIS A 377 12.36 -3.65 -12.11
#